data_0df30b9793eaac7fa0cab3339cacdbef
#
_entry.id   0df30b9793eaac7fa0cab3339cacdbef
#
_cell.length_a   1.000
_cell.length_b   1.000
_cell.length_c   1.000
_cell.angle_alpha   90.00
_cell.angle_beta   90.00
_cell.angle_gamma   90.00
#
_symmetry.space_group_name_H-M   'P 1'
#
loop_
_entity.id
_entity.type
_entity.pdbx_description
1 polymer ?
#
loop_
_entity_poly.entity_id
_entity_poly.type
_entity_poly.pdbx_seq_one_letter_code
_entity_poly.pdbx_strand_id
1 'polypeptide(L)'
;MVLAKRHGVLGIMFSGIELLGQKSAIPKNILLQWCGIAINIESQNELLDRRTRELTSIFLEYGFRSCILKGQGNALLYPNPRRRCGGDIDLWLEGKRNDILKFLRQKWIIGDVLMYHADVKVFDDAAVEIHYLPAFSYNPFRDYKYRKFFKQEGQLQFRQFDDSVGFAHPSLYFNAVYSLIHIFNHSLKNEILFKQIIDYYYILKHLQASDRIQIMKTIKWIGLERFAGGLMYVIQSLLLLTDEAKDYLLCPANEKAGKLLIDDLFLSQKRTSNQALLKHLRLYPSEVLWAPVWKAWHWCWRKIHN
;
A
#
# COMPACT_ATOMS: atom_id res chain seq x y z
N MET A 1 7.50 -0.78 21.78
CA MET A 1 6.16 -0.22 21.46
C MET A 1 6.22 1.02 20.57
N VAL A 2 7.02 2.06 20.84
CA VAL A 2 7.07 3.32 20.03
C VAL A 2 7.34 3.04 18.55
N LEU A 3 8.40 2.28 18.25
CA LEU A 3 8.76 1.92 16.88
C LEU A 3 7.66 1.10 16.18
N ALA A 4 7.08 0.13 16.88
CA ALA A 4 5.99 -0.70 16.36
C ALA A 4 4.72 0.11 16.05
N LYS A 5 4.39 1.09 16.90
CA LYS A 5 3.27 2.03 16.66
C LYS A 5 3.52 2.87 15.40
N ARG A 6 4.72 3.44 15.28
CA ARG A 6 5.11 4.24 14.12
C ARG A 6 4.98 3.48 12.80
N HIS A 7 5.42 2.22 12.79
CA HIS A 7 5.42 1.38 11.60
C HIS A 7 4.10 0.62 11.35
N GLY A 8 3.08 0.81 12.21
CA GLY A 8 1.78 0.19 12.05
C GLY A 8 1.80 -1.33 12.20
N VAL A 9 2.64 -1.87 13.11
CA VAL A 9 2.83 -3.32 13.28
C VAL A 9 2.50 -3.83 14.68
N LEU A 10 1.88 -3.00 15.53
CA LEU A 10 1.58 -3.36 16.93
C LEU A 10 0.72 -4.61 17.05
N GLY A 11 -0.34 -4.74 16.25
CA GLY A 11 -1.23 -5.89 16.31
C GLY A 11 -0.54 -7.19 15.87
N ILE A 12 0.24 -7.12 14.77
CA ILE A 12 0.99 -8.27 14.24
C ILE A 12 2.07 -8.73 15.25
N MET A 13 2.80 -7.78 15.83
CA MET A 13 3.80 -8.11 16.85
C MET A 13 3.17 -8.70 18.10
N PHE A 14 1.98 -8.25 18.49
CA PHE A 14 1.26 -8.84 19.60
C PHE A 14 0.84 -10.29 19.31
N SER A 15 0.40 -10.60 18.08
CA SER A 15 0.14 -11.98 17.67
C SER A 15 1.40 -12.87 17.80
N GLY A 16 2.58 -12.34 17.47
CA GLY A 16 3.84 -13.03 17.69
C GLY A 16 4.13 -13.32 19.18
N ILE A 17 3.80 -12.35 20.06
CA ILE A 17 3.97 -12.51 21.51
C ILE A 17 3.00 -13.58 22.05
N GLU A 18 1.76 -13.61 21.58
CA GLU A 18 0.77 -14.65 21.94
C GLU A 18 1.28 -16.06 21.61
N LEU A 19 1.94 -16.22 20.47
CA LEU A 19 2.55 -17.50 20.07
C LEU A 19 3.72 -17.93 20.97
N LEU A 20 4.43 -16.99 21.58
CA LEU A 20 5.50 -17.30 22.55
C LEU A 20 4.96 -17.79 23.91
N GLY A 21 3.73 -17.45 24.25
CA GLY A 21 3.07 -17.86 25.50
C GLY A 21 3.90 -17.54 26.74
N GLN A 22 4.04 -18.52 27.64
CA GLN A 22 4.79 -18.35 28.90
C GLN A 22 6.30 -18.13 28.72
N LYS A 23 6.85 -18.36 27.52
CA LYS A 23 8.27 -18.12 27.19
C LYS A 23 8.57 -16.61 26.98
N SER A 24 7.55 -15.75 27.00
CA SER A 24 7.77 -14.31 26.86
C SER A 24 8.26 -13.72 28.18
N ALA A 25 9.43 -13.10 28.18
CA ALA A 25 9.99 -12.36 29.30
C ALA A 25 9.41 -10.94 29.46
N ILE A 26 8.23 -10.68 28.87
CA ILE A 26 7.61 -9.36 28.87
C ILE A 26 6.90 -9.12 30.21
N PRO A 27 7.17 -7.99 30.90
CA PRO A 27 6.49 -7.64 32.16
C PRO A 27 4.96 -7.58 31.98
N LYS A 28 4.21 -8.09 32.98
CA LYS A 28 2.74 -8.20 32.93
C LYS A 28 2.04 -6.87 32.59
N ASN A 29 2.50 -5.77 33.17
CA ASN A 29 1.93 -4.43 32.88
C ASN A 29 2.09 -4.02 31.40
N ILE A 30 3.23 -4.31 30.79
CA ILE A 30 3.48 -4.07 29.36
C ILE A 30 2.61 -4.98 28.51
N LEU A 31 2.49 -6.25 28.88
CA LEU A 31 1.64 -7.21 28.18
C LEU A 31 0.17 -6.80 28.20
N LEU A 32 -0.38 -6.39 29.35
CA LEU A 32 -1.75 -5.91 29.47
C LEU A 32 -2.00 -4.63 28.67
N GLN A 33 -1.05 -3.68 28.70
CA GLN A 33 -1.14 -2.47 27.87
C GLN A 33 -1.17 -2.83 26.39
N TRP A 34 -0.33 -3.77 25.96
CA TRP A 34 -0.28 -4.17 24.54
C TRP A 34 -1.52 -4.94 24.12
N CYS A 35 -2.06 -5.78 25.00
CA CYS A 35 -3.34 -6.46 24.80
C CYS A 35 -4.48 -5.45 24.56
N GLY A 36 -4.60 -4.41 25.38
CA GLY A 36 -5.58 -3.34 25.18
C GLY A 36 -5.41 -2.63 23.82
N ILE A 37 -4.18 -2.37 23.39
CA ILE A 37 -3.92 -1.79 22.05
C ILE A 37 -4.34 -2.77 20.95
N ALA A 38 -4.08 -4.05 21.09
CA ALA A 38 -4.45 -5.07 20.11
C ALA A 38 -5.97 -5.19 19.96
N ILE A 39 -6.72 -5.15 21.06
CA ILE A 39 -8.20 -5.13 21.06
C ILE A 39 -8.71 -3.89 20.33
N ASN A 40 -8.12 -2.70 20.57
CA ASN A 40 -8.49 -1.49 19.85
C ASN A 40 -8.22 -1.60 18.34
N ILE A 41 -7.11 -2.24 17.94
CA ILE A 41 -6.81 -2.48 16.52
C ILE A 41 -7.86 -3.39 15.91
N GLU A 42 -8.29 -4.45 16.59
CA GLU A 42 -9.35 -5.35 16.14
C GLU A 42 -10.69 -4.62 15.95
N SER A 43 -11.10 -3.82 16.95
CA SER A 43 -12.34 -3.02 16.88
C SER A 43 -12.30 -2.01 15.72
N GLN A 44 -11.15 -1.38 15.48
CA GLN A 44 -10.96 -0.49 14.34
C GLN A 44 -11.06 -1.22 13.01
N ASN A 45 -10.50 -2.43 12.90
CA ASN A 45 -10.63 -3.24 11.68
C ASN A 45 -12.09 -3.68 11.44
N GLU A 46 -12.83 -4.04 12.48
CA GLU A 46 -14.26 -4.33 12.36
C GLU A 46 -15.08 -3.13 11.86
N LEU A 47 -14.73 -1.93 12.34
CA LEU A 47 -15.31 -0.69 11.82
C LEU A 47 -14.97 -0.48 10.35
N LEU A 48 -13.70 -0.58 9.98
CA LEU A 48 -13.25 -0.41 8.61
C LEU A 48 -13.88 -1.45 7.66
N ASP A 49 -14.03 -2.71 8.09
CA ASP A 49 -14.72 -3.75 7.32
C ASP A 49 -16.18 -3.39 7.05
N ARG A 50 -16.90 -2.89 8.05
CA ARG A 50 -18.29 -2.41 7.87
C ARG A 50 -18.33 -1.23 6.90
N ARG A 51 -17.47 -0.22 7.11
CA ARG A 51 -17.43 0.99 6.27
C ARG A 51 -17.00 0.69 4.84
N THR A 52 -16.09 -0.28 4.64
CA THR A 52 -15.68 -0.73 3.30
C THR A 52 -16.83 -1.36 2.54
N ARG A 53 -17.61 -2.23 3.17
CA ARG A 53 -18.83 -2.83 2.57
C ARG A 53 -19.88 -1.77 2.24
N GLU A 54 -20.17 -0.89 3.21
CA GLU A 54 -21.13 0.20 3.04
C GLU A 54 -20.71 1.12 1.88
N LEU A 55 -19.44 1.52 1.83
CA LEU A 55 -18.89 2.37 0.79
C LEU A 55 -19.01 1.70 -0.60
N THR A 56 -18.69 0.42 -0.70
CA THR A 56 -18.81 -0.37 -1.93
C THR A 56 -20.27 -0.40 -2.41
N SER A 57 -21.22 -0.66 -1.49
CA SER A 57 -22.66 -0.67 -1.80
C SER A 57 -23.16 0.70 -2.28
N ILE A 58 -22.77 1.78 -1.57
CA ILE A 58 -23.13 3.15 -1.96
C ILE A 58 -22.70 3.43 -3.41
N PHE A 59 -21.44 3.15 -3.76
CA PHE A 59 -20.96 3.44 -5.11
C PHE A 59 -21.62 2.55 -6.17
N LEU A 60 -21.91 1.28 -5.83
CA LEU A 60 -22.61 0.37 -6.72
C LEU A 60 -24.03 0.84 -7.03
N GLU A 61 -24.78 1.36 -6.03
CA GLU A 61 -26.11 1.96 -6.22
C GLU A 61 -26.09 3.15 -7.19
N TYR A 62 -24.99 3.90 -7.23
CA TYR A 62 -24.77 4.98 -8.19
C TYR A 62 -24.19 4.52 -9.53
N GLY A 63 -24.05 3.21 -9.75
CA GLY A 63 -23.56 2.62 -10.99
C GLY A 63 -22.04 2.59 -11.14
N PHE A 64 -21.27 2.84 -10.08
CA PHE A 64 -19.82 2.73 -10.08
C PHE A 64 -19.38 1.37 -9.55
N ARG A 65 -18.63 0.61 -10.35
CA ARG A 65 -17.87 -0.54 -9.83
C ARG A 65 -16.61 -0.05 -9.14
N SER A 66 -16.20 -0.76 -8.10
CA SER A 66 -15.06 -0.36 -7.27
C SER A 66 -14.19 -1.55 -6.88
N CYS A 67 -12.95 -1.26 -6.46
CA CYS A 67 -12.02 -2.24 -5.93
C CYS A 67 -11.23 -1.63 -4.77
N ILE A 68 -11.12 -2.34 -3.66
CA ILE A 68 -10.33 -1.92 -2.47
C ILE A 68 -8.85 -2.19 -2.72
N LEU A 69 -8.04 -1.16 -2.91
CA LEU A 69 -6.65 -1.30 -3.35
C LEU A 69 -5.68 -1.82 -2.30
N LYS A 70 -5.87 -1.45 -1.05
CA LYS A 70 -4.98 -1.74 0.09
C LYS A 70 -5.84 -2.09 1.32
N GLY A 71 -5.37 -1.72 2.51
CA GLY A 71 -6.19 -1.77 3.72
C GLY A 71 -6.82 -3.13 3.93
N GLN A 72 -8.14 -3.16 3.85
CA GLN A 72 -8.94 -4.36 4.09
C GLN A 72 -8.72 -5.44 3.03
N GLY A 73 -8.43 -5.06 1.77
CA GLY A 73 -8.06 -6.04 0.73
C GLY A 73 -6.78 -6.82 1.05
N ASN A 74 -5.73 -6.13 1.54
CA ASN A 74 -4.49 -6.80 1.96
C ASN A 74 -4.66 -7.57 3.27
N ALA A 75 -5.54 -7.13 4.16
CA ALA A 75 -5.80 -7.80 5.43
C ALA A 75 -6.27 -9.25 5.23
N LEU A 76 -7.00 -9.54 4.14
CA LEU A 76 -7.47 -10.90 3.78
C LEU A 76 -6.32 -11.92 3.63
N LEU A 77 -5.11 -11.46 3.34
CA LEU A 77 -3.94 -12.31 3.18
C LEU A 77 -3.26 -12.69 4.51
N TYR A 78 -3.66 -12.07 5.61
CA TYR A 78 -3.06 -12.30 6.91
C TYR A 78 -3.70 -13.49 7.63
N PRO A 79 -2.95 -14.25 8.45
CA PRO A 79 -3.52 -15.31 9.29
C PRO A 79 -4.61 -14.81 10.25
N ASN A 80 -4.45 -13.58 10.75
CA ASN A 80 -5.47 -12.85 11.49
C ASN A 80 -5.65 -11.46 10.88
N PRO A 81 -6.63 -11.25 9.98
CA PRO A 81 -6.88 -9.98 9.31
C PRO A 81 -7.08 -8.80 10.28
N ARG A 82 -7.69 -9.06 11.44
CA ARG A 82 -8.01 -8.03 12.43
C ARG A 82 -6.79 -7.48 13.17
N ARG A 83 -5.64 -8.16 13.10
CA ARG A 83 -4.37 -7.73 13.71
C ARG A 83 -3.53 -6.83 12.81
N ARG A 84 -3.88 -6.69 11.54
CA ARG A 84 -3.26 -5.71 10.66
C ARG A 84 -3.71 -4.31 11.06
N CYS A 85 -2.77 -3.40 11.39
CA CYS A 85 -3.15 -2.03 11.71
C CYS A 85 -3.82 -1.37 10.50
N GLY A 86 -5.07 -0.95 10.70
CA GLY A 86 -5.89 -0.24 9.72
C GLY A 86 -5.34 1.15 9.41
N GLY A 87 -6.05 1.87 8.56
CA GLY A 87 -5.78 3.25 8.16
C GLY A 87 -7.02 3.80 7.44
N ASP A 88 -6.79 4.41 6.31
CA ASP A 88 -7.79 4.88 5.36
C ASP A 88 -8.39 3.73 4.53
N ILE A 89 -9.54 4.00 3.91
CA ILE A 89 -10.17 3.13 2.91
C ILE A 89 -9.79 3.67 1.54
N ASP A 90 -8.91 2.94 0.83
CA ASP A 90 -8.48 3.25 -0.53
C ASP A 90 -9.44 2.57 -1.54
N LEU A 91 -10.42 3.28 -2.02
CA LEU A 91 -11.39 2.77 -2.99
C LEU A 91 -11.05 3.24 -4.42
N TRP A 92 -10.73 2.33 -5.30
CA TRP A 92 -10.55 2.62 -6.73
C TRP A 92 -11.89 2.47 -7.45
N LEU A 93 -12.35 3.56 -8.09
CA LEU A 93 -13.58 3.57 -8.88
C LEU A 93 -13.30 3.37 -10.36
N GLU A 94 -14.15 2.58 -11.00
CA GLU A 94 -14.19 2.47 -12.44
C GLU A 94 -14.81 3.73 -13.05
N GLY A 95 -14.08 4.40 -13.94
CA GLY A 95 -14.59 5.56 -14.64
C GLY A 95 -13.52 6.57 -15.01
N LYS A 96 -13.97 7.65 -15.69
CA LYS A 96 -13.10 8.78 -16.00
C LYS A 96 -13.02 9.70 -14.80
N ARG A 97 -11.81 10.18 -14.47
CA ARG A 97 -11.57 11.11 -13.35
C ARG A 97 -12.58 12.26 -13.27
N ASN A 98 -12.86 12.93 -14.40
CA ASN A 98 -13.73 14.11 -14.40
C ASN A 98 -15.17 13.75 -14.04
N ASP A 99 -15.66 12.59 -14.49
CA ASP A 99 -17.00 12.12 -14.17
C ASP A 99 -17.11 11.73 -12.70
N ILE A 100 -16.09 11.03 -12.18
CA ILE A 100 -15.97 10.69 -10.76
C ILE A 100 -15.94 11.96 -9.90
N LEU A 101 -15.06 12.92 -10.18
CA LEU A 101 -14.95 14.16 -9.42
C LEU A 101 -16.24 15.00 -9.47
N LYS A 102 -16.89 15.08 -10.63
CA LYS A 102 -18.18 15.76 -10.75
C LYS A 102 -19.23 15.11 -9.85
N PHE A 103 -19.30 13.78 -9.86
CA PHE A 103 -20.22 13.02 -9.00
C PHE A 103 -19.92 13.24 -7.51
N LEU A 104 -18.65 13.10 -7.09
CA LEU A 104 -18.23 13.26 -5.70
C LEU A 104 -18.59 14.63 -5.15
N ARG A 105 -18.37 15.72 -5.93
CA ARG A 105 -18.69 17.11 -5.55
C ARG A 105 -20.18 17.36 -5.35
N GLN A 106 -21.03 16.56 -5.96
CA GLN A 106 -22.48 16.67 -5.80
C GLN A 106 -22.99 15.98 -4.53
N LYS A 107 -22.22 15.04 -3.97
CA LYS A 107 -22.69 14.15 -2.91
C LYS A 107 -22.01 14.41 -1.57
N TRP A 108 -20.72 14.76 -1.56
CA TRP A 108 -19.93 14.85 -0.33
C TRP A 108 -19.01 16.08 -0.32
N ILE A 109 -18.52 16.36 0.89
CA ILE A 109 -17.43 17.32 1.08
C ILE A 109 -16.14 16.66 0.59
N ILE A 110 -15.46 17.32 -0.36
CA ILE A 110 -14.18 16.88 -0.88
C ILE A 110 -13.08 17.68 -0.18
N GLY A 111 -12.07 16.96 0.30
CA GLY A 111 -10.84 17.52 0.81
C GLY A 111 -9.83 17.78 -0.33
N ASP A 112 -8.61 17.32 -0.14
CA ASP A 112 -7.56 17.45 -1.14
C ASP A 112 -7.87 16.64 -2.40
N VAL A 113 -7.80 17.29 -3.57
CA VAL A 113 -7.88 16.63 -4.88
C VAL A 113 -6.48 16.54 -5.46
N LEU A 114 -5.99 15.30 -5.60
CA LEU A 114 -4.73 15.00 -6.25
C LEU A 114 -4.97 14.44 -7.66
N MET A 115 -3.90 14.29 -8.45
CA MET A 115 -4.04 13.78 -9.82
C MET A 115 -4.52 12.33 -9.89
N TYR A 116 -4.41 11.56 -8.82
CA TYR A 116 -4.68 10.12 -8.77
C TYR A 116 -5.78 9.73 -7.77
N HIS A 117 -6.06 10.54 -6.75
CA HIS A 117 -7.18 10.34 -5.81
C HIS A 117 -7.76 11.67 -5.32
N ALA A 118 -8.87 11.59 -4.60
CA ALA A 118 -9.44 12.67 -3.81
C ALA A 118 -9.79 12.16 -2.42
N ASP A 119 -9.55 12.99 -1.40
CA ASP A 119 -10.03 12.76 -0.05
C ASP A 119 -11.51 13.11 0.00
N VAL A 120 -12.34 12.20 0.51
CA VAL A 120 -13.79 12.40 0.51
C VAL A 120 -14.36 12.10 1.90
N LYS A 121 -15.09 13.05 2.47
CA LYS A 121 -15.75 12.86 3.75
C LYS A 121 -17.08 12.14 3.57
N VAL A 122 -17.03 10.82 3.38
CA VAL A 122 -18.22 9.96 3.33
C VAL A 122 -18.68 9.58 4.74
N PHE A 123 -17.73 9.30 5.63
CA PHE A 123 -17.98 8.93 7.03
C PHE A 123 -17.29 9.90 7.99
N ASP A 124 -17.81 10.00 9.23
CA ASP A 124 -17.15 10.78 10.29
C ASP A 124 -16.09 9.97 11.06
N ASP A 125 -16.16 8.65 10.98
CA ASP A 125 -15.36 7.69 11.75
C ASP A 125 -14.35 6.89 10.91
N ALA A 126 -14.30 7.11 9.59
CA ALA A 126 -13.36 6.47 8.68
C ALA A 126 -12.90 7.44 7.59
N ALA A 127 -11.59 7.56 7.39
CA ALA A 127 -11.01 8.31 6.29
C ALA A 127 -11.16 7.52 4.97
N VAL A 128 -11.54 8.23 3.90
CA VAL A 128 -11.77 7.62 2.58
C VAL A 128 -10.99 8.37 1.51
N GLU A 129 -10.17 7.63 0.76
CA GLU A 129 -9.51 8.08 -0.46
C GLU A 129 -10.16 7.42 -1.68
N ILE A 130 -10.75 8.23 -2.56
CA ILE A 130 -11.34 7.76 -3.81
C ILE A 130 -10.30 7.88 -4.93
N HIS A 131 -9.78 6.75 -5.37
CA HIS A 131 -8.83 6.65 -6.46
C HIS A 131 -9.54 6.58 -7.81
N TYR A 132 -9.10 7.36 -8.77
CA TYR A 132 -9.41 7.24 -10.19
C TYR A 132 -8.19 6.80 -11.01
N LEU A 133 -7.04 6.72 -10.34
CA LEU A 133 -5.82 6.08 -10.83
C LEU A 133 -5.10 5.44 -9.62
N PRO A 134 -4.71 4.16 -9.65
CA PRO A 134 -4.12 3.50 -8.49
C PRO A 134 -2.81 4.12 -8.00
N ALA A 135 -1.93 4.55 -8.92
CA ALA A 135 -0.65 5.16 -8.59
C ALA A 135 -0.11 6.00 -9.75
N PHE A 136 0.98 6.73 -9.50
CA PHE A 136 1.68 7.57 -10.49
C PHE A 136 3.20 7.40 -10.39
N SER A 137 3.95 7.97 -11.34
CA SER A 137 5.39 8.11 -11.29
C SER A 137 5.78 9.57 -11.57
N TYR A 138 6.88 10.06 -10.97
CA TYR A 138 7.45 11.36 -11.34
C TYR A 138 7.99 11.35 -12.76
N ASN A 139 8.55 10.21 -13.19
CA ASN A 139 9.04 10.02 -14.54
C ASN A 139 7.87 9.78 -15.52
N PRO A 140 7.63 10.65 -16.52
CA PRO A 140 6.48 10.55 -17.42
C PRO A 140 6.47 9.27 -18.26
N PHE A 141 7.65 8.74 -18.61
CA PHE A 141 7.74 7.49 -19.38
C PHE A 141 7.33 6.28 -18.53
N ARG A 142 7.68 6.30 -17.23
CA ARG A 142 7.25 5.26 -16.30
C ARG A 142 5.77 5.43 -15.95
N ASP A 143 5.29 6.67 -15.77
CA ASP A 143 3.88 6.96 -15.54
C ASP A 143 3.00 6.46 -16.69
N TYR A 144 3.45 6.63 -17.95
CA TYR A 144 2.77 6.05 -19.11
C TYR A 144 2.65 4.52 -19.02
N LYS A 145 3.71 3.82 -18.59
CA LYS A 145 3.69 2.36 -18.41
C LYS A 145 2.75 1.94 -17.28
N TYR A 146 2.74 2.68 -16.16
CA TYR A 146 1.82 2.44 -15.06
C TYR A 146 0.37 2.57 -15.51
N ARG A 147 0.03 3.67 -16.21
CA ARG A 147 -1.32 3.89 -16.76
C ARG A 147 -1.74 2.80 -17.74
N LYS A 148 -0.80 2.34 -18.58
CA LYS A 148 -1.06 1.24 -19.49
C LYS A 148 -1.37 -0.06 -18.75
N PHE A 149 -0.57 -0.40 -17.73
CA PHE A 149 -0.82 -1.55 -16.87
C PHE A 149 -2.17 -1.47 -16.17
N PHE A 150 -2.47 -0.34 -15.51
CA PHE A 150 -3.75 -0.16 -14.82
C PHE A 150 -4.95 -0.19 -15.76
N LYS A 151 -4.81 0.31 -17.00
CA LYS A 151 -5.87 0.24 -18.00
C LYS A 151 -6.11 -1.20 -18.48
N GLN A 152 -5.05 -1.98 -18.66
CA GLN A 152 -5.15 -3.36 -19.14
C GLN A 152 -5.73 -4.29 -18.07
N GLU A 153 -5.27 -4.15 -16.83
CA GLU A 153 -5.64 -5.06 -15.74
C GLU A 153 -6.87 -4.59 -14.94
N GLY A 154 -7.20 -3.30 -14.99
CA GLY A 154 -8.23 -2.69 -14.14
C GLY A 154 -9.60 -3.30 -14.27
N GLN A 155 -10.04 -3.62 -15.50
CA GLN A 155 -11.37 -4.20 -15.74
C GLN A 155 -11.58 -5.52 -14.98
N LEU A 156 -10.52 -6.33 -14.86
CA LEU A 156 -10.57 -7.57 -14.11
C LEU A 156 -10.77 -7.29 -12.61
N GLN A 157 -10.08 -6.28 -12.07
CA GLN A 157 -10.15 -5.95 -10.63
C GLN A 157 -11.55 -5.52 -10.20
N PHE A 158 -12.25 -4.74 -11.05
CA PHE A 158 -13.63 -4.30 -10.77
C PHE A 158 -14.67 -5.42 -10.88
N ARG A 159 -14.35 -6.54 -11.50
CA ARG A 159 -15.24 -7.70 -11.66
C ARG A 159 -15.02 -8.79 -10.63
N GLN A 160 -13.96 -8.71 -9.84
CA GLN A 160 -13.62 -9.70 -8.81
C GLN A 160 -14.31 -9.36 -7.48
N PHE A 161 -15.64 -9.19 -7.52
CA PHE A 161 -16.41 -9.03 -6.29
C PHE A 161 -16.39 -10.34 -5.50
N ASP A 162 -16.05 -10.25 -4.23
CA ASP A 162 -16.05 -11.37 -3.29
C ASP A 162 -17.24 -11.24 -2.33
N ASP A 163 -18.27 -12.06 -2.53
CA ASP A 163 -19.49 -12.06 -1.72
C ASP A 163 -19.22 -12.36 -0.24
N SER A 164 -18.17 -13.11 0.06
CA SER A 164 -17.82 -13.49 1.44
C SER A 164 -17.36 -12.30 2.28
N VAL A 165 -16.73 -11.30 1.65
CA VAL A 165 -16.25 -10.08 2.31
C VAL A 165 -17.09 -8.85 1.94
N GLY A 166 -17.85 -8.87 0.85
CA GLY A 166 -18.75 -7.82 0.41
C GLY A 166 -18.09 -6.66 -0.35
N PHE A 167 -16.92 -6.89 -0.96
CA PHE A 167 -16.24 -5.94 -1.84
C PHE A 167 -15.28 -6.64 -2.80
N ALA A 168 -14.94 -5.96 -3.90
CA ALA A 168 -13.88 -6.42 -4.80
C ALA A 168 -12.51 -6.03 -4.26
N HIS A 169 -11.55 -6.93 -4.37
CA HIS A 169 -10.15 -6.71 -4.01
C HIS A 169 -9.22 -7.15 -5.16
N PRO A 170 -7.96 -6.66 -5.23
CA PRO A 170 -7.08 -6.96 -6.33
C PRO A 170 -6.69 -8.43 -6.42
N SER A 171 -6.56 -8.96 -7.65
CA SER A 171 -5.90 -10.24 -7.88
C SER A 171 -4.48 -10.21 -7.35
N LEU A 172 -3.92 -11.35 -6.97
CA LEU A 172 -2.54 -11.44 -6.45
C LEU A 172 -1.51 -10.88 -7.43
N TYR A 173 -1.69 -11.13 -8.74
CA TYR A 173 -0.85 -10.57 -9.79
C TYR A 173 -0.88 -9.03 -9.80
N PHE A 174 -2.07 -8.44 -9.86
CA PHE A 174 -2.23 -6.98 -9.85
C PHE A 174 -1.68 -6.40 -8.54
N ASN A 175 -2.04 -7.00 -7.41
CA ASN A 175 -1.65 -6.52 -6.09
C ASN A 175 -0.13 -6.54 -5.89
N ALA A 176 0.58 -7.57 -6.38
CA ALA A 176 2.04 -7.63 -6.29
C ALA A 176 2.72 -6.49 -7.08
N VAL A 177 2.22 -6.17 -8.28
CA VAL A 177 2.77 -5.06 -9.08
C VAL A 177 2.38 -3.71 -8.48
N TYR A 178 1.11 -3.52 -8.12
CA TYR A 178 0.60 -2.28 -7.55
C TYR A 178 1.26 -1.95 -6.20
N SER A 179 1.33 -2.92 -5.29
CA SER A 179 1.94 -2.72 -3.97
C SER A 179 3.43 -2.41 -4.07
N LEU A 180 4.15 -3.00 -5.04
CA LEU A 180 5.54 -2.64 -5.32
C LEU A 180 5.68 -1.18 -5.76
N ILE A 181 4.81 -0.72 -6.68
CA ILE A 181 4.76 0.68 -7.12
C ILE A 181 4.45 1.60 -5.94
N HIS A 182 3.49 1.24 -5.12
CA HIS A 182 3.07 2.00 -3.95
C HIS A 182 4.22 2.16 -2.93
N ILE A 183 4.90 1.06 -2.57
CA ILE A 183 6.06 1.09 -1.66
C ILE A 183 7.20 1.93 -2.26
N PHE A 184 7.44 1.82 -3.57
CA PHE A 184 8.43 2.65 -4.27
C PHE A 184 8.13 4.14 -4.14
N ASN A 185 6.89 4.55 -4.37
CA ASN A 185 6.47 5.94 -4.24
C ASN A 185 6.61 6.47 -2.81
N HIS A 186 6.30 5.64 -1.80
CA HIS A 186 6.50 5.98 -0.39
C HIS A 186 7.99 6.11 -0.03
N SER A 187 8.86 5.26 -0.58
CA SER A 187 10.30 5.36 -0.33
C SER A 187 10.87 6.68 -0.86
N LEU A 188 10.44 7.13 -2.04
CA LEU A 188 10.85 8.42 -2.61
C LEU A 188 10.40 9.63 -1.77
N LYS A 189 9.33 9.50 -0.99
CA LYS A 189 8.78 10.52 -0.11
C LYS A 189 9.29 10.43 1.32
N ASN A 190 10.03 9.37 1.67
CA ASN A 190 10.43 9.06 3.03
C ASN A 190 9.27 8.66 3.98
N GLU A 191 8.24 8.03 3.42
CA GLU A 191 7.00 7.64 4.10
C GLU A 191 6.82 6.12 4.16
N ILE A 192 7.87 5.35 3.90
CA ILE A 192 7.79 3.89 3.94
C ILE A 192 7.56 3.38 5.37
N LEU A 193 6.62 2.46 5.52
CA LEU A 193 6.29 1.82 6.79
C LEU A 193 6.54 0.31 6.74
N PHE A 194 6.91 -0.28 7.86
CA PHE A 194 7.17 -1.71 7.94
C PHE A 194 5.91 -2.55 7.66
N LYS A 195 4.71 -2.04 7.99
CA LYS A 195 3.45 -2.70 7.63
C LYS A 195 3.31 -2.93 6.11
N GLN A 196 3.84 -2.02 5.27
CA GLN A 196 3.81 -2.19 3.81
C GLN A 196 4.73 -3.32 3.35
N ILE A 197 5.88 -3.50 4.03
CA ILE A 197 6.79 -4.61 3.79
C ILE A 197 6.13 -5.94 4.16
N ILE A 198 5.42 -5.99 5.29
CA ILE A 198 4.69 -7.17 5.74
C ILE A 198 3.51 -7.48 4.80
N ASP A 199 2.76 -6.46 4.36
CA ASP A 199 1.72 -6.62 3.33
C ASP A 199 2.31 -7.31 2.09
N TYR A 200 3.46 -6.82 1.62
CA TYR A 200 4.12 -7.38 0.45
C TYR A 200 4.60 -8.82 0.67
N TYR A 201 5.13 -9.11 1.86
CA TYR A 201 5.50 -10.48 2.25
C TYR A 201 4.31 -11.45 2.17
N TYR A 202 3.14 -11.04 2.69
CA TYR A 202 1.96 -11.88 2.60
C TYR A 202 1.45 -12.04 1.16
N ILE A 203 1.53 -11.02 0.32
CA ILE A 203 1.26 -11.16 -1.12
C ILE A 203 2.18 -12.23 -1.72
N LEU A 204 3.49 -12.14 -1.48
CA LEU A 204 4.47 -13.10 -1.99
C LEU A 204 4.19 -14.53 -1.55
N LYS A 205 3.76 -14.71 -0.30
CA LYS A 205 3.47 -16.02 0.27
C LYS A 205 2.31 -16.75 -0.42
N HIS A 206 1.37 -15.99 -0.99
CA HIS A 206 0.20 -16.54 -1.68
C HIS A 206 0.40 -16.72 -3.19
N LEU A 207 1.52 -16.25 -3.76
CA LEU A 207 1.79 -16.35 -5.20
C LEU A 207 2.17 -17.76 -5.62
N GLN A 208 1.63 -18.20 -6.75
CA GLN A 208 2.07 -19.41 -7.44
C GLN A 208 3.36 -19.13 -8.26
N ALA A 209 4.08 -20.18 -8.62
CA ALA A 209 5.31 -20.06 -9.41
C ALA A 209 5.08 -19.37 -10.78
N SER A 210 3.96 -19.68 -11.45
CA SER A 210 3.56 -19.06 -12.72
C SER A 210 3.37 -17.55 -12.60
N ASP A 211 2.73 -17.10 -11.49
CA ASP A 211 2.47 -15.68 -11.24
C ASP A 211 3.77 -14.90 -11.09
N ARG A 212 4.76 -15.47 -10.40
CA ARG A 212 6.07 -14.84 -10.18
C ARG A 212 6.77 -14.48 -11.48
N ILE A 213 6.71 -15.38 -12.47
CA ILE A 213 7.31 -15.15 -13.80
C ILE A 213 6.63 -13.96 -14.48
N GLN A 214 5.31 -13.93 -14.47
CA GLN A 214 4.53 -12.85 -15.09
C GLN A 214 4.75 -11.51 -14.38
N ILE A 215 4.72 -11.51 -13.04
CA ILE A 215 5.00 -10.33 -12.21
C ILE A 215 6.37 -9.77 -12.55
N MET A 216 7.41 -10.60 -12.62
CA MET A 216 8.76 -10.14 -12.92
C MET A 216 8.91 -9.57 -14.34
N LYS A 217 8.21 -10.13 -15.33
CA LYS A 217 8.15 -9.54 -16.69
C LYS A 217 7.54 -8.13 -16.64
N THR A 218 6.47 -7.95 -15.91
CA THR A 218 5.82 -6.64 -15.73
C THR A 218 6.68 -5.66 -14.96
N ILE A 219 7.28 -6.08 -13.84
CA ILE A 219 8.20 -5.26 -13.03
C ILE A 219 9.39 -4.78 -13.86
N LYS A 220 9.96 -5.64 -14.69
CA LYS A 220 11.04 -5.30 -15.61
C LYS A 220 10.59 -4.30 -16.68
N TRP A 221 9.40 -4.53 -17.27
CA TRP A 221 8.85 -3.62 -18.26
C TRP A 221 8.58 -2.22 -17.71
N ILE A 222 8.06 -2.10 -16.46
CA ILE A 222 7.85 -0.80 -15.80
C ILE A 222 9.15 -0.19 -15.24
N GLY A 223 10.26 -0.92 -15.22
CA GLY A 223 11.57 -0.45 -14.80
C GLY A 223 11.78 -0.39 -13.29
N LEU A 224 11.14 -1.29 -12.54
CA LEU A 224 11.28 -1.40 -11.07
C LEU A 224 12.05 -2.64 -10.61
N GLU A 225 12.76 -3.33 -11.49
CA GLU A 225 13.50 -4.55 -11.19
C GLU A 225 14.53 -4.37 -10.06
N ARG A 226 15.29 -3.26 -10.08
CA ARG A 226 16.25 -2.95 -9.02
C ARG A 226 15.57 -2.70 -7.67
N PHE A 227 14.42 -2.04 -7.67
CA PHE A 227 13.64 -1.79 -6.46
C PHE A 227 13.07 -3.10 -5.91
N ALA A 228 12.54 -3.96 -6.76
CA ALA A 228 12.07 -5.28 -6.38
C ALA A 228 13.19 -6.09 -5.70
N GLY A 229 14.39 -6.13 -6.28
CA GLY A 229 15.54 -6.77 -5.65
C GLY A 229 15.90 -6.17 -4.28
N GLY A 230 15.81 -4.84 -4.14
CA GLY A 230 16.00 -4.17 -2.85
C GLY A 230 14.95 -4.58 -1.82
N LEU A 231 13.68 -4.64 -2.23
CA LEU A 231 12.60 -5.10 -1.36
C LEU A 231 12.78 -6.57 -0.96
N MET A 232 13.22 -7.44 -1.88
CA MET A 232 13.56 -8.84 -1.54
C MET A 232 14.69 -8.92 -0.51
N TYR A 233 15.71 -8.07 -0.60
CA TYR A 233 16.75 -7.99 0.42
C TYR A 233 16.19 -7.61 1.79
N VAL A 234 15.29 -6.61 1.87
CA VAL A 234 14.65 -6.19 3.12
C VAL A 234 13.83 -7.33 3.72
N ILE A 235 12.99 -7.99 2.91
CA ILE A 235 12.16 -9.11 3.35
C ILE A 235 13.04 -10.25 3.86
N GLN A 236 14.07 -10.63 3.11
CA GLN A 236 15.00 -11.68 3.50
C GLN A 236 15.73 -11.34 4.81
N SER A 237 16.19 -10.11 4.97
CA SER A 237 16.97 -9.70 6.13
C SER A 237 16.16 -9.51 7.41
N LEU A 238 14.88 -9.11 7.29
CA LEU A 238 14.07 -8.70 8.44
C LEU A 238 12.91 -9.64 8.77
N LEU A 239 12.43 -10.45 7.83
CA LEU A 239 11.26 -11.30 8.01
C LEU A 239 11.54 -12.80 7.85
N LEU A 240 12.57 -13.17 7.10
CA LEU A 240 12.85 -14.56 6.76
C LEU A 240 14.05 -15.08 7.54
N LEU A 241 13.77 -15.82 8.60
CA LEU A 241 14.79 -16.44 9.43
C LEU A 241 15.14 -17.89 9.00
N THR A 242 14.40 -18.47 8.03
CA THR A 242 14.58 -19.86 7.56
C THR A 242 14.87 -19.92 6.06
N ASP A 243 15.56 -20.97 5.62
CA ASP A 243 15.86 -21.18 4.20
C ASP A 243 14.62 -21.45 3.33
N GLU A 244 13.60 -22.12 3.88
CA GLU A 244 12.33 -22.38 3.20
C GLU A 244 11.60 -21.10 2.75
N ALA A 245 11.83 -20.03 3.45
CA ALA A 245 11.20 -18.75 3.12
C ALA A 245 11.85 -18.03 1.92
N LYS A 246 13.01 -18.50 1.43
CA LYS A 246 13.64 -17.98 0.21
C LYS A 246 12.81 -18.27 -1.03
N ASP A 247 12.00 -19.33 -1.01
CA ASP A 247 11.13 -19.72 -2.12
C ASP A 247 10.00 -18.70 -2.38
N TYR A 248 9.72 -17.82 -1.40
CA TYR A 248 8.75 -16.74 -1.58
C TYR A 248 9.30 -15.51 -2.32
N LEU A 249 10.61 -15.40 -2.52
CA LEU A 249 11.19 -14.23 -3.18
C LEU A 249 10.87 -14.22 -4.68
N LEU A 250 10.58 -13.01 -5.22
CA LEU A 250 10.29 -12.82 -6.65
C LEU A 250 11.56 -12.87 -7.53
N CYS A 251 12.68 -12.38 -6.99
CA CYS A 251 13.94 -12.24 -7.70
C CYS A 251 15.10 -12.23 -6.70
N PRO A 252 16.33 -12.38 -7.17
CA PRO A 252 17.52 -12.26 -6.32
C PRO A 252 17.57 -10.93 -5.57
N ALA A 253 17.97 -11.00 -4.31
CA ALA A 253 18.12 -9.84 -3.44
C ALA A 253 19.18 -8.86 -3.96
N ASN A 254 18.90 -7.56 -3.93
CA ASN A 254 19.84 -6.50 -4.24
C ASN A 254 20.23 -5.77 -2.96
N GLU A 255 21.37 -6.10 -2.40
CA GLU A 255 21.86 -5.56 -1.12
C GLU A 255 21.95 -4.03 -1.12
N LYS A 256 22.49 -3.43 -2.20
CA LYS A 256 22.68 -1.98 -2.27
C LYS A 256 21.36 -1.21 -2.25
N ALA A 257 20.37 -1.68 -2.99
CA ALA A 257 19.04 -1.10 -2.98
C ALA A 257 18.31 -1.39 -1.66
N GLY A 258 18.51 -2.58 -1.09
CA GLY A 258 17.92 -2.98 0.17
C GLY A 258 18.43 -2.19 1.37
N LYS A 259 19.74 -1.94 1.46
CA LYS A 259 20.32 -1.08 2.50
C LYS A 259 19.73 0.33 2.46
N LEU A 260 19.51 0.89 1.27
CA LEU A 260 18.84 2.17 1.12
C LEU A 260 17.41 2.15 1.67
N LEU A 261 16.66 1.07 1.44
CA LEU A 261 15.30 0.90 1.97
C LEU A 261 15.28 0.72 3.49
N ILE A 262 16.24 -0.01 4.05
CA ILE A 262 16.40 -0.13 5.51
C ILE A 262 16.69 1.23 6.13
N ASP A 263 17.52 2.05 5.50
CA ASP A 263 17.76 3.43 5.92
C ASP A 263 16.48 4.28 5.85
N ASP A 264 15.64 4.09 4.83
CA ASP A 264 14.34 4.77 4.74
C ASP A 264 13.39 4.35 5.87
N LEU A 265 13.37 3.07 6.21
CA LEU A 265 12.54 2.57 7.29
C LEU A 265 12.93 3.13 8.67
N PHE A 266 14.21 3.12 9.01
CA PHE A 266 14.64 3.37 10.38
C PHE A 266 15.25 4.75 10.63
N LEU A 267 15.84 5.40 9.61
CA LEU A 267 16.56 6.67 9.76
C LEU A 267 15.81 7.88 9.17
N SER A 268 14.61 7.66 8.63
CA SER A 268 13.86 8.67 7.89
C SER A 268 13.46 9.92 8.67
N GLN A 269 13.32 9.84 9.99
CA GLN A 269 12.80 10.95 10.84
C GLN A 269 13.60 12.24 10.79
N LYS A 270 14.84 12.21 10.32
CA LYS A 270 15.75 13.36 10.34
C LYS A 270 15.86 14.07 8.98
N ARG A 271 15.10 13.66 7.95
CA ARG A 271 15.28 14.17 6.59
C ARG A 271 14.06 14.92 6.09
N THR A 272 14.29 16.03 5.40
CA THR A 272 13.25 16.71 4.61
C THR A 272 12.89 15.87 3.38
N SER A 273 11.69 16.10 2.81
CA SER A 273 11.23 15.42 1.58
C SER A 273 12.23 15.55 0.41
N ASN A 274 12.92 16.68 0.29
CA ASN A 274 13.94 16.88 -0.75
C ASN A 274 15.22 16.07 -0.47
N GLN A 275 15.67 16.01 0.78
CA GLN A 275 16.82 15.19 1.17
C GLN A 275 16.54 13.69 0.98
N ALA A 276 15.31 13.27 1.27
CA ALA A 276 14.85 11.91 1.01
C ALA A 276 14.92 11.57 -0.48
N LEU A 277 14.40 12.45 -1.32
CA LEU A 277 14.41 12.26 -2.77
C LEU A 277 15.84 12.21 -3.32
N LEU A 278 16.73 13.13 -2.91
CA LEU A 278 18.11 13.20 -3.41
C LEU A 278 18.94 11.96 -3.09
N LYS A 279 18.70 11.29 -1.97
CA LYS A 279 19.43 10.04 -1.65
C LYS A 279 19.13 8.92 -2.65
N HIS A 280 17.97 8.97 -3.33
CA HIS A 280 17.59 8.03 -4.38
C HIS A 280 18.24 8.31 -5.74
N LEU A 281 18.92 9.48 -5.91
CA LEU A 281 19.52 9.90 -7.19
C LEU A 281 20.45 8.84 -7.78
N ARG A 282 21.24 8.16 -6.95
CA ARG A 282 22.22 7.16 -7.40
C ARG A 282 21.58 5.87 -7.95
N LEU A 283 20.39 5.51 -7.45
CA LEU A 283 19.71 4.26 -7.83
C LEU A 283 18.55 4.50 -8.82
N TYR A 284 17.89 5.65 -8.69
CA TYR A 284 16.68 6.00 -9.46
C TYR A 284 16.77 7.44 -10.03
N PRO A 285 17.84 7.75 -10.81
CA PRO A 285 18.10 9.11 -11.26
C PRO A 285 16.93 9.73 -12.03
N SER A 286 16.25 8.95 -12.86
CA SER A 286 15.12 9.44 -13.66
C SER A 286 13.95 9.93 -12.80
N GLU A 287 13.64 9.27 -11.67
CA GLU A 287 12.59 9.75 -10.76
C GLU A 287 12.99 11.06 -10.09
N VAL A 288 14.22 11.12 -9.59
CA VAL A 288 14.72 12.30 -8.86
C VAL A 288 14.81 13.52 -9.76
N LEU A 289 15.26 13.35 -11.01
CA LEU A 289 15.39 14.46 -11.97
C LEU A 289 14.03 14.97 -12.46
N TRP A 290 13.03 14.09 -12.62
CA TRP A 290 11.70 14.50 -13.06
C TRP A 290 10.80 15.00 -11.92
N ALA A 291 11.11 14.67 -10.67
CA ALA A 291 10.27 15.04 -9.52
C ALA A 291 10.04 16.57 -9.38
N PRO A 292 11.02 17.47 -9.55
CA PRO A 292 10.78 18.92 -9.50
C PRO A 292 9.83 19.39 -10.60
N VAL A 293 9.99 18.89 -11.82
CA VAL A 293 9.13 19.22 -12.96
C VAL A 293 7.70 18.75 -12.69
N TRP A 294 7.55 17.52 -12.23
CA TRP A 294 6.24 16.96 -11.88
C TRP A 294 5.58 17.73 -10.74
N LYS A 295 6.34 18.07 -9.68
CA LYS A 295 5.81 18.84 -8.54
C LYS A 295 5.32 20.23 -8.96
N ALA A 296 6.09 20.93 -9.80
CA ALA A 296 5.70 22.26 -10.32
C ALA A 296 4.44 22.15 -11.19
N TRP A 297 4.40 21.19 -12.12
CA TRP A 297 3.23 20.94 -12.95
C TRP A 297 2.01 20.56 -12.11
N HIS A 298 2.16 19.67 -11.13
CA HIS A 298 1.07 19.23 -10.26
C HIS A 298 0.56 20.37 -9.35
N TRP A 299 1.44 21.27 -8.91
CA TRP A 299 1.03 22.48 -8.19
C TRP A 299 0.14 23.39 -9.05
N CYS A 300 0.51 23.65 -10.31
CA CYS A 300 -0.32 24.40 -11.25
C CYS A 300 -1.65 23.67 -11.49
N TRP A 301 -1.59 22.37 -11.69
CA TRP A 301 -2.77 21.55 -11.90
C TRP A 301 -3.77 21.63 -10.72
N ARG A 302 -3.28 21.56 -9.48
CA ARG A 302 -4.12 21.72 -8.27
C ARG A 302 -4.81 23.06 -8.21
N LYS A 303 -4.14 24.15 -8.61
CA LYS A 303 -4.72 25.51 -8.65
C LYS A 303 -5.93 25.64 -9.58
N ILE A 304 -6.01 24.77 -10.58
CA ILE A 304 -7.12 24.76 -11.56
C ILE A 304 -8.25 23.82 -11.11
N HIS A 305 -7.96 22.80 -10.31
CA HIS A 305 -8.91 21.72 -10.02
C HIS A 305 -9.40 21.68 -8.56
N ASN A 306 -8.77 22.41 -7.66
CA ASN A 306 -9.22 22.70 -6.31
C ASN A 306 -9.74 24.13 -6.24
#